data_f1409c88089f76479c70379e6f7d9f63
#
_entry.id   f1409c88089f76479c70379e6f7d9f63
#
_cell.length_a   1.000
_cell.length_b   1.000
_cell.length_c   1.000
_cell.angle_alpha   90.00
_cell.angle_beta   90.00
_cell.angle_gamma   90.00
#
_symmetry.space_group_name_H-M   'P 1'
#
loop_
_entity.id
_entity.type
_entity.pdbx_description
1 polymer ?
#
loop_
_entity_poly.entity_id
_entity_poly.type
_entity_poly.pdbx_seq_one_letter_code
_entity_poly.pdbx_strand_id
1 'polypeptide(L)'
;LYLIAQTGVINSWTLYSFICVYILAAVIVELLAEKNWLNDVVLISFTLVIISNVFFANKVYLKMYLGNESMFAYYSAMAADIRQSPEYKDGMTLAILGEETDLVEYMDEIDTGYFTGPADNTINMYTRDCFLKYYIGLNVPTLPYLDTYKIRGDIESTDEFKSMPEYPAEGSIAEIDGYLVVKLG
;
A
#
# COMPACT_ATOMS: atom_id res chain seq x y z
N LEU A 1 20.43 1.45 15.28
CA LEU A 1 20.15 2.28 14.10
C LEU A 1 19.09 3.34 14.42
N TYR A 2 18.01 2.99 15.08
CA TYR A 2 16.96 3.94 15.51
C TYR A 2 17.49 5.04 16.44
N LEU A 3 18.49 4.74 17.27
CA LEU A 3 19.14 5.71 18.15
C LEU A 3 20.07 6.69 17.39
N ILE A 4 20.45 6.37 16.16
CA ILE A 4 21.37 7.16 15.34
C ILE A 4 20.64 7.95 14.26
N ALA A 5 19.48 7.46 13.78
CA ALA A 5 18.69 8.10 12.75
C ALA A 5 17.28 8.42 13.28
N GLN A 6 17.13 9.53 13.99
CA GLN A 6 15.85 9.96 14.58
C GLN A 6 14.75 10.31 13.57
N THR A 7 15.08 10.41 12.28
CA THR A 7 14.16 10.79 11.19
C THR A 7 14.13 9.78 10.04
N GLY A 8 14.74 8.61 10.22
CA GLY A 8 14.83 7.61 9.15
C GLY A 8 13.55 6.79 9.03
N VAL A 9 12.95 6.77 7.85
CA VAL A 9 11.96 5.78 7.49
C VAL A 9 12.62 4.40 7.56
N ILE A 10 12.13 3.54 8.45
CA ILE A 10 12.61 2.15 8.53
C ILE A 10 11.96 1.38 7.38
N ASN A 11 12.68 1.26 6.29
CA ASN A 11 12.24 0.40 5.20
C ASN A 11 12.33 -1.07 5.63
N SER A 12 11.42 -1.89 5.15
CA SER A 12 11.37 -3.35 5.41
C SER A 12 12.71 -4.06 5.14
N TRP A 13 13.53 -3.55 4.24
CA TRP A 13 14.89 -4.05 3.94
C TRP A 13 15.85 -3.97 5.14
N THR A 14 15.69 -2.95 6.00
CA THR A 14 16.54 -2.81 7.20
C THR A 14 16.19 -3.83 8.27
N LEU A 15 14.98 -4.40 8.22
CA LEU A 15 14.54 -5.43 9.16
C LEU A 15 15.31 -6.73 8.99
N TYR A 16 15.72 -7.08 7.77
CA TYR A 16 16.53 -8.27 7.53
C TYR A 16 17.87 -8.21 8.27
N SER A 17 18.42 -7.03 8.52
CA SER A 17 19.66 -6.89 9.28
C SER A 17 19.50 -7.28 10.76
N PHE A 18 18.30 -7.23 11.34
CA PHE A 18 18.05 -7.68 12.70
C PHE A 18 18.18 -9.19 12.86
N ILE A 19 17.94 -9.97 11.80
CA ILE A 19 18.17 -11.41 11.81
C ILE A 19 19.65 -11.70 12.11
N CYS A 20 20.57 -10.90 11.54
CA CYS A 20 22.00 -11.04 11.83
C CYS A 20 22.34 -10.77 13.30
N VAL A 21 21.63 -9.86 13.98
CA VAL A 21 21.81 -9.62 15.40
C VAL A 21 21.39 -10.82 16.24
N TYR A 22 20.28 -11.48 15.90
CA TYR A 22 19.84 -12.71 16.57
C TYR A 22 20.83 -13.87 16.35
N ILE A 23 21.31 -14.03 15.10
CA ILE A 23 22.32 -15.05 14.79
C ILE A 23 23.60 -14.79 15.57
N LEU A 24 24.07 -13.54 15.62
CA LEU A 24 25.26 -13.15 16.38
C LEU A 24 25.06 -13.42 17.87
N ALA A 25 23.91 -13.07 18.45
CA ALA A 25 23.59 -13.34 19.85
C ALA A 25 23.59 -14.86 20.14
N ALA A 26 23.03 -15.69 19.26
CA ALA A 26 23.04 -17.13 19.40
C ALA A 26 24.47 -17.69 19.39
N VAL A 27 25.31 -17.24 18.45
CA VAL A 27 26.72 -17.65 18.36
C VAL A 27 27.53 -17.24 19.61
N ILE A 28 27.32 -15.99 20.11
CA ILE A 28 27.98 -15.52 21.32
C ILE A 28 27.59 -16.37 22.51
N VAL A 29 26.33 -16.73 22.65
CA VAL A 29 25.87 -17.59 23.75
C VAL A 29 26.48 -18.98 23.63
N GLU A 30 26.47 -19.58 22.45
CA GLU A 30 27.10 -20.91 22.23
C GLU A 30 28.59 -20.91 22.59
N LEU A 31 29.29 -19.82 22.27
CA LEU A 31 30.73 -19.71 22.57
C LEU A 31 31.05 -19.42 24.05
N LEU A 32 30.15 -18.72 24.76
CA LEU A 32 30.38 -18.25 26.12
C LEU A 32 29.68 -19.09 27.19
N ALA A 33 28.73 -19.94 26.83
CA ALA A 33 27.91 -20.68 27.77
C ALA A 33 28.64 -21.95 28.27
N GLU A 34 29.38 -21.81 29.36
CA GLU A 34 29.93 -22.93 30.12
C GLU A 34 28.89 -23.61 31.05
N LYS A 35 27.72 -22.96 31.24
CA LYS A 35 26.70 -23.43 32.21
C LYS A 35 25.39 -23.80 31.51
N ASN A 36 24.91 -25.02 31.76
CA ASN A 36 23.67 -25.54 31.13
C ASN A 36 22.44 -24.65 31.34
N TRP A 37 22.29 -24.04 32.54
CA TRP A 37 21.13 -23.17 32.82
C TRP A 37 21.09 -21.91 31.93
N LEU A 38 22.23 -21.37 31.51
CA LEU A 38 22.28 -20.23 30.58
C LEU A 38 21.76 -20.64 29.21
N ASN A 39 22.10 -21.83 28.74
CA ASN A 39 21.57 -22.35 27.49
C ASN A 39 20.06 -22.50 27.53
N ASP A 40 19.49 -23.00 28.63
CA ASP A 40 18.04 -23.14 28.80
C ASP A 40 17.34 -21.77 28.79
N VAL A 41 17.88 -20.79 29.50
CA VAL A 41 17.33 -19.41 29.50
C VAL A 41 17.35 -18.80 28.10
N VAL A 42 18.45 -18.97 27.38
CA VAL A 42 18.58 -18.47 26.02
C VAL A 42 17.62 -19.17 25.07
N LEU A 43 17.52 -20.50 25.14
CA LEU A 43 16.58 -21.27 24.33
C LEU A 43 15.14 -20.81 24.56
N ILE A 44 14.72 -20.64 25.80
CA ILE A 44 13.39 -20.13 26.15
C ILE A 44 13.19 -18.71 25.57
N SER A 45 14.18 -17.83 25.74
CA SER A 45 14.10 -16.46 25.24
C SER A 45 13.96 -16.41 23.71
N PHE A 46 14.77 -17.19 22.98
CA PHE A 46 14.65 -17.29 21.54
C PHE A 46 13.30 -17.88 21.10
N THR A 47 12.80 -18.88 21.81
CA THR A 47 11.48 -19.46 21.53
C THR A 47 10.38 -18.42 21.67
N LEU A 48 10.41 -17.62 22.73
CA LEU A 48 9.43 -16.54 22.94
C LEU A 48 9.52 -15.46 21.84
N VAL A 49 10.74 -15.09 21.43
CA VAL A 49 10.95 -14.15 20.34
C VAL A 49 10.40 -14.71 19.01
N ILE A 50 10.65 -15.99 18.72
CA ILE A 50 10.13 -16.63 17.50
C ILE A 50 8.60 -16.63 17.51
N ILE A 51 7.99 -17.06 18.62
CA ILE A 51 6.52 -17.08 18.79
C ILE A 51 5.95 -15.67 18.59
N SER A 52 6.54 -14.65 19.22
CA SER A 52 6.11 -13.26 19.08
C SER A 52 6.20 -12.78 17.61
N ASN A 53 7.31 -13.11 16.92
CA ASN A 53 7.47 -12.76 15.51
C ASN A 53 6.46 -13.48 14.60
N VAL A 54 6.10 -14.74 14.90
CA VAL A 54 5.06 -15.46 14.15
C VAL A 54 3.69 -14.78 14.30
N PHE A 55 3.32 -14.40 15.52
CA PHE A 55 2.06 -13.66 15.75
C PHE A 55 2.06 -12.32 15.03
N PHE A 56 3.17 -11.58 15.10
CA PHE A 56 3.30 -10.31 14.39
C PHE A 56 3.22 -10.48 12.87
N ALA A 57 3.97 -11.45 12.30
CA ALA A 57 3.92 -11.74 10.88
C ALA A 57 2.51 -12.12 10.39
N ASN A 58 1.76 -12.89 11.19
CA ASN A 58 0.38 -13.23 10.87
C ASN A 58 -0.54 -12.00 10.84
N LYS A 59 -0.36 -11.05 11.77
CA LYS A 59 -1.11 -9.79 11.75
C LYS A 59 -0.80 -8.98 10.50
N VAL A 60 0.49 -8.81 10.18
CA VAL A 60 0.93 -8.10 8.96
C VAL A 60 0.35 -8.76 7.72
N TYR A 61 0.45 -10.08 7.63
CA TYR A 61 -0.08 -10.83 6.50
C TYR A 61 -1.60 -10.67 6.36
N LEU A 62 -2.32 -10.74 7.47
CA LEU A 62 -3.78 -10.53 7.47
C LEU A 62 -4.14 -9.13 6.97
N LYS A 63 -3.45 -8.09 7.48
CA LYS A 63 -3.67 -6.70 7.06
C LYS A 63 -3.40 -6.55 5.56
N MET A 64 -2.28 -7.06 5.08
CA MET A 64 -1.95 -7.03 3.65
C MET A 64 -2.97 -7.78 2.79
N TYR A 65 -3.44 -8.94 3.24
CA TYR A 65 -4.44 -9.73 2.53
C TYR A 65 -5.76 -8.98 2.41
N LEU A 66 -6.28 -8.46 3.54
CA LEU A 66 -7.54 -7.70 3.56
C LEU A 66 -7.43 -6.41 2.73
N GLY A 67 -6.28 -5.71 2.81
CA GLY A 67 -6.01 -4.54 1.98
C GLY A 67 -6.04 -4.85 0.50
N ASN A 68 -5.40 -5.93 0.09
CA ASN A 68 -5.40 -6.36 -1.30
C ASN A 68 -6.81 -6.72 -1.82
N GLU A 69 -7.59 -7.45 -1.03
CA GLU A 69 -8.98 -7.80 -1.36
C GLU A 69 -9.86 -6.55 -1.50
N SER A 70 -9.71 -5.58 -0.58
CA SER A 70 -10.45 -4.32 -0.62
C SER A 70 -10.09 -3.47 -1.83
N MET A 71 -8.80 -3.36 -2.14
CA MET A 71 -8.31 -2.66 -3.33
C MET A 71 -8.81 -3.32 -4.61
N PHE A 72 -8.81 -4.65 -4.67
CA PHE A 72 -9.36 -5.39 -5.81
C PHE A 72 -10.85 -5.09 -6.00
N ALA A 73 -11.63 -5.13 -4.92
CA ALA A 73 -13.06 -4.82 -4.97
C ALA A 73 -13.31 -3.38 -5.43
N TYR A 74 -12.58 -2.41 -4.85
CA TYR A 74 -12.68 -1.00 -5.17
C TYR A 74 -12.39 -0.71 -6.64
N TYR A 75 -11.24 -1.16 -7.14
CA TYR A 75 -10.87 -0.91 -8.53
C TYR A 75 -11.69 -1.74 -9.53
N SER A 76 -12.23 -2.90 -9.13
CA SER A 76 -13.17 -3.64 -9.98
C SER A 76 -14.48 -2.89 -10.14
N ALA A 77 -15.00 -2.31 -9.06
CA ALA A 77 -16.19 -1.45 -9.10
C ALA A 77 -15.93 -0.21 -9.96
N MET A 78 -14.82 0.48 -9.71
CA MET A 78 -14.42 1.66 -10.50
C MET A 78 -14.31 1.33 -12.00
N ALA A 79 -13.70 0.21 -12.36
CA ALA A 79 -13.60 -0.21 -13.76
C ALA A 79 -14.96 -0.51 -14.40
N ALA A 80 -15.91 -1.02 -13.61
CA ALA A 80 -17.28 -1.23 -14.07
C ALA A 80 -18.01 0.11 -14.28
N ASP A 81 -17.86 1.05 -13.35
CA ASP A 81 -18.48 2.37 -13.44
C ASP A 81 -17.89 3.19 -14.59
N ILE A 82 -16.57 3.12 -14.82
CA ILE A 82 -15.93 3.72 -15.99
C ILE A 82 -16.54 3.20 -17.29
N ARG A 83 -16.70 1.86 -17.43
CA ARG A 83 -17.27 1.26 -18.65
C ARG A 83 -18.74 1.62 -18.85
N GLN A 84 -19.48 1.90 -17.79
CA GLN A 84 -20.89 2.26 -17.83
C GLN A 84 -21.11 3.77 -17.90
N SER A 85 -20.08 4.56 -17.69
CA SER A 85 -20.18 6.02 -17.74
C SER A 85 -20.61 6.49 -19.13
N PRO A 86 -21.60 7.38 -19.24
CA PRO A 86 -22.00 7.98 -20.53
C PRO A 86 -20.88 8.85 -21.12
N GLU A 87 -19.94 9.28 -20.31
CA GLU A 87 -18.79 10.11 -20.70
C GLU A 87 -17.67 9.27 -21.34
N TYR A 88 -17.73 7.94 -21.15
CA TYR A 88 -16.72 7.04 -21.71
C TYR A 88 -16.87 6.91 -23.22
N LYS A 89 -15.79 7.19 -23.94
CA LYS A 89 -15.68 7.01 -25.40
C LYS A 89 -14.43 6.19 -25.73
N ASP A 90 -14.55 5.32 -26.69
CA ASP A 90 -13.39 4.52 -27.15
C ASP A 90 -12.21 5.40 -27.55
N GLY A 91 -11.06 5.10 -27.01
CA GLY A 91 -9.81 5.82 -27.29
C GLY A 91 -9.54 7.02 -26.39
N MET A 92 -10.44 7.37 -25.48
CA MET A 92 -10.15 8.40 -24.47
C MET A 92 -9.05 7.95 -23.51
N THR A 93 -8.25 8.91 -23.06
CA THR A 93 -7.25 8.66 -22.03
C THR A 93 -7.86 8.86 -20.64
N LEU A 94 -7.72 7.85 -19.77
CA LEU A 94 -8.17 7.87 -18.40
C LEU A 94 -7.16 8.61 -17.51
N ALA A 95 -7.62 9.59 -16.75
CA ALA A 95 -6.86 10.29 -15.73
C ALA A 95 -7.51 10.03 -14.36
N ILE A 96 -6.83 9.30 -13.47
CA ILE A 96 -7.27 9.09 -12.09
C ILE A 96 -6.48 10.06 -11.21
N LEU A 97 -7.16 11.02 -10.60
CA LEU A 97 -6.58 12.14 -9.86
C LEU A 97 -7.05 12.12 -8.41
N GLY A 98 -6.19 12.57 -7.51
CA GLY A 98 -6.40 12.47 -6.07
C GLY A 98 -5.72 11.24 -5.46
N GLU A 99 -5.93 11.07 -4.16
CA GLU A 99 -5.40 9.94 -3.40
C GLU A 99 -6.56 9.06 -2.94
N GLU A 100 -6.33 7.75 -2.87
CA GLU A 100 -7.31 6.87 -2.26
C GLU A 100 -7.37 7.16 -0.76
N THR A 101 -8.55 7.52 -0.27
CA THR A 101 -8.83 7.54 1.17
C THR A 101 -8.88 6.11 1.70
N ASP A 102 -8.67 5.96 3.00
CA ASP A 102 -8.67 4.66 3.68
C ASP A 102 -9.86 3.79 3.27
N LEU A 103 -9.61 2.82 2.41
CA LEU A 103 -10.65 1.97 1.81
C LEU A 103 -11.33 1.05 2.83
N VAL A 104 -10.72 0.89 4.01
CA VAL A 104 -11.24 -0.01 5.04
C VAL A 104 -10.92 0.52 6.43
N GLU A 105 -11.86 1.23 7.02
CA GLU A 105 -11.76 1.86 8.34
C GLU A 105 -11.34 0.88 9.47
N TYR A 106 -11.82 -0.39 9.41
CA TYR A 106 -11.45 -1.39 10.44
C TYR A 106 -10.02 -1.92 10.33
N MET A 107 -9.29 -1.60 9.26
CA MET A 107 -7.88 -1.99 9.15
C MET A 107 -6.99 -1.25 10.14
N ASP A 108 -7.42 -0.10 10.64
CA ASP A 108 -6.72 0.64 11.66
C ASP A 108 -6.73 -0.08 13.01
N GLU A 109 -7.71 -0.96 13.26
CA GLU A 109 -7.75 -1.82 14.44
C GLU A 109 -6.64 -2.88 14.45
N ILE A 110 -6.07 -3.21 13.28
CA ILE A 110 -4.94 -4.13 13.16
C ILE A 110 -3.64 -3.34 13.36
N ASP A 111 -3.28 -3.10 14.63
CA ASP A 111 -2.02 -2.43 14.95
C ASP A 111 -0.82 -3.30 14.54
N THR A 112 -0.10 -2.80 13.58
CA THR A 112 1.13 -3.40 13.05
C THR A 112 2.32 -2.47 13.26
N GLY A 113 2.12 -1.33 13.90
CA GLY A 113 3.14 -0.32 14.19
C GLY A 113 3.77 0.25 12.92
N TYR A 114 4.97 0.80 13.07
CA TYR A 114 5.71 1.44 11.97
C TYR A 114 6.21 0.48 10.87
N PHE A 115 6.00 -0.83 11.03
CA PHE A 115 6.53 -1.84 10.10
C PHE A 115 5.66 -2.07 8.86
N THR A 116 4.47 -1.51 8.84
CA THR A 116 3.48 -1.80 7.80
C THR A 116 3.31 -0.71 6.77
N GLY A 117 4.15 0.33 6.75
CA GLY A 117 4.02 1.47 5.86
C GLY A 117 3.26 1.19 4.55
N PRO A 118 3.79 0.38 3.61
CA PRO A 118 3.08 0.09 2.35
C PRO A 118 2.03 -1.03 2.43
N ALA A 119 1.79 -1.65 3.60
CA ALA A 119 0.79 -2.71 3.69
C ALA A 119 -0.64 -2.18 3.61
N ASP A 120 -0.82 -0.90 3.87
CA ASP A 120 -2.10 -0.23 3.80
C ASP A 120 -2.48 0.11 2.35
N ASN A 121 -1.48 0.38 1.49
CA ASN A 121 -1.66 0.69 0.07
C ASN A 121 -0.76 -0.20 -0.79
N THR A 122 -1.21 -1.42 -1.07
CA THR A 122 -0.49 -2.35 -1.96
C THR A 122 -0.50 -1.88 -3.42
N ILE A 123 -1.51 -1.08 -3.79
CA ILE A 123 -1.64 -0.44 -5.08
C ILE A 123 -1.51 1.06 -4.85
N ASN A 124 -0.45 1.63 -5.35
CA ASN A 124 -0.18 3.05 -5.29
C ASN A 124 -0.26 3.68 -6.69
N MET A 125 -0.16 4.99 -6.76
CA MET A 125 -0.22 5.75 -8.01
C MET A 125 0.72 5.27 -9.12
N TYR A 126 1.83 4.58 -8.78
CA TYR A 126 2.78 4.05 -9.77
C TYR A 126 2.39 2.68 -10.31
N THR A 127 1.68 1.89 -9.51
CA THR A 127 1.31 0.50 -9.86
C THR A 127 -0.13 0.38 -10.32
N ARG A 128 -0.97 1.39 -10.04
CA ARG A 128 -2.40 1.43 -10.33
C ARG A 128 -2.72 1.16 -11.79
N ASP A 129 -2.03 1.83 -12.70
CA ASP A 129 -2.26 1.67 -14.13
C ASP A 129 -1.99 0.24 -14.61
N CYS A 130 -0.91 -0.37 -14.12
CA CYS A 130 -0.60 -1.76 -14.40
C CYS A 130 -1.65 -2.71 -13.81
N PHE A 131 -2.12 -2.42 -12.59
CA PHE A 131 -3.16 -3.20 -11.94
C PHE A 131 -4.48 -3.15 -12.70
N LEU A 132 -4.96 -1.96 -13.05
CA LEU A 132 -6.18 -1.78 -13.83
C LEU A 132 -6.09 -2.50 -15.17
N LYS A 133 -4.98 -2.36 -15.88
CA LYS A 133 -4.80 -2.95 -17.20
C LYS A 133 -4.65 -4.46 -17.15
N TYR A 134 -3.72 -4.98 -16.37
CA TYR A 134 -3.31 -6.39 -16.43
C TYR A 134 -4.08 -7.29 -15.46
N TYR A 135 -4.57 -6.75 -14.36
CA TYR A 135 -5.27 -7.52 -13.34
C TYR A 135 -6.79 -7.39 -13.46
N ILE A 136 -7.30 -6.17 -13.59
CA ILE A 136 -8.74 -5.89 -13.76
C ILE A 136 -9.18 -6.03 -15.22
N GLY A 137 -8.27 -5.94 -16.18
CA GLY A 137 -8.59 -6.03 -17.60
C GLY A 137 -9.25 -4.76 -18.17
N LEU A 138 -9.03 -3.62 -17.55
CA LEU A 138 -9.45 -2.32 -18.07
C LEU A 138 -8.43 -1.85 -19.12
N ASN A 139 -8.71 -2.15 -20.38
CA ASN A 139 -7.81 -1.81 -21.49
C ASN A 139 -8.11 -0.41 -22.05
N VAL A 140 -7.90 0.61 -21.19
CA VAL A 140 -8.05 2.02 -21.53
C VAL A 140 -6.67 2.67 -21.42
N PRO A 141 -6.26 3.56 -22.36
CA PRO A 141 -5.05 4.34 -22.17
C PRO A 141 -5.14 5.14 -20.88
N THR A 142 -4.15 5.06 -20.02
CA THR A 142 -4.09 5.81 -18.75
C THR A 142 -3.06 6.93 -18.86
N LEU A 143 -3.32 8.02 -18.17
CA LEU A 143 -2.38 9.12 -18.03
C LEU A 143 -1.33 8.74 -16.98
N PRO A 144 -0.08 8.42 -17.37
CA PRO A 144 0.93 7.95 -16.43
C PRO A 144 1.28 9.03 -15.41
N TYR A 145 1.53 8.63 -14.16
CA TYR A 145 1.80 9.58 -13.08
C TYR A 145 3.09 10.38 -13.30
N LEU A 146 4.17 9.73 -13.73
CA LEU A 146 5.50 10.35 -13.72
C LEU A 146 5.72 11.41 -14.79
N ASP A 147 5.13 11.27 -15.98
CA ASP A 147 5.47 12.12 -17.13
C ASP A 147 4.44 13.23 -17.40
N THR A 148 3.38 13.31 -16.56
CA THR A 148 2.22 14.14 -16.87
C THR A 148 1.80 15.09 -15.73
N TYR A 149 2.72 15.45 -14.85
CA TYR A 149 2.45 16.38 -13.74
C TYR A 149 1.79 17.68 -14.17
N LYS A 150 2.22 18.23 -15.30
CA LYS A 150 1.64 19.46 -15.79
C LYS A 150 0.19 19.27 -16.23
N ILE A 151 -0.09 18.22 -17.01
CA ILE A 151 -1.44 17.92 -17.50
C ILE A 151 -2.37 17.64 -16.30
N ARG A 152 -1.90 16.88 -15.31
CA ARG A 152 -2.64 16.61 -14.08
C ARG A 152 -2.95 17.90 -13.33
N GLY A 153 -1.95 18.75 -13.10
CA GLY A 153 -2.12 20.03 -12.43
C GLY A 153 -3.04 20.98 -13.20
N ASP A 154 -2.99 20.97 -14.53
CA ASP A 154 -3.89 21.77 -15.38
C ASP A 154 -5.34 21.30 -15.17
N ILE A 155 -5.62 19.99 -15.19
CA ILE A 155 -6.95 19.41 -14.93
C ILE A 155 -7.42 19.73 -13.51
N GLU A 156 -6.59 19.48 -12.48
CA GLU A 156 -6.90 19.72 -11.06
C GLU A 156 -7.18 21.20 -10.77
N SER A 157 -6.64 22.12 -11.57
CA SER A 157 -6.85 23.55 -11.41
C SER A 157 -8.20 24.02 -11.95
N THR A 158 -8.90 23.23 -12.77
CA THR A 158 -10.19 23.59 -13.38
C THR A 158 -11.28 23.70 -12.31
N ASP A 159 -12.23 24.59 -12.53
CA ASP A 159 -13.38 24.74 -11.64
C ASP A 159 -14.30 23.51 -11.73
N GLU A 160 -14.31 22.85 -12.88
CA GLU A 160 -15.05 21.63 -13.12
C GLU A 160 -14.53 20.50 -12.23
N PHE A 161 -13.22 20.23 -12.23
CA PHE A 161 -12.62 19.22 -11.34
C PHE A 161 -12.86 19.54 -9.86
N LYS A 162 -12.70 20.79 -9.46
CA LYS A 162 -12.90 21.19 -8.04
C LYS A 162 -14.32 20.96 -7.57
N SER A 163 -15.30 21.12 -8.45
CA SER A 163 -16.71 20.91 -8.13
C SER A 163 -17.17 19.45 -8.20
N MET A 164 -16.36 18.56 -8.80
CA MET A 164 -16.66 17.13 -8.84
C MET A 164 -16.66 16.53 -7.44
N PRO A 165 -17.62 15.64 -7.14
CA PRO A 165 -17.57 14.83 -5.93
C PRO A 165 -16.45 13.78 -6.05
N GLU A 166 -16.06 13.23 -4.90
CA GLU A 166 -15.08 12.15 -4.82
C GLU A 166 -15.71 10.78 -5.10
N TYR A 167 -14.97 9.91 -5.77
CA TYR A 167 -15.39 8.53 -6.02
C TYR A 167 -15.57 7.77 -4.69
N PRO A 168 -16.66 7.01 -4.49
CA PRO A 168 -17.59 6.49 -5.50
C PRO A 168 -18.88 7.30 -5.69
N ALA A 169 -18.95 8.56 -5.31
CA ALA A 169 -20.18 9.35 -5.47
C ALA A 169 -20.55 9.55 -6.96
N GLU A 170 -21.82 9.67 -7.25
CA GLU A 170 -22.33 9.99 -8.59
C GLU A 170 -21.76 11.32 -9.07
N GLY A 171 -21.23 11.37 -10.29
CA GLY A 171 -20.57 12.54 -10.85
C GLY A 171 -19.05 12.62 -10.58
N SER A 172 -18.46 11.61 -9.92
CA SER A 172 -17.02 11.51 -9.71
C SER A 172 -16.23 11.09 -10.96
N ILE A 173 -16.93 10.76 -12.04
CA ILE A 173 -16.37 10.42 -13.35
C ILE A 173 -16.93 11.43 -14.36
N ALA A 174 -16.05 12.21 -15.01
CA ALA A 174 -16.43 13.23 -15.98
C ALA A 174 -15.41 13.38 -17.10
N GLU A 175 -15.82 13.93 -18.25
CA GLU A 175 -14.91 14.32 -19.32
C GLU A 175 -14.40 15.74 -19.06
N ILE A 176 -13.10 15.93 -18.86
CA ILE A 176 -12.46 17.24 -18.70
C ILE A 176 -11.29 17.33 -19.69
N ASP A 177 -11.27 18.37 -20.52
CA ASP A 177 -10.21 18.64 -21.50
C ASP A 177 -9.88 17.44 -22.42
N GLY A 178 -10.88 16.62 -22.74
CA GLY A 178 -10.71 15.43 -23.58
C GLY A 178 -10.17 14.20 -22.85
N TYR A 179 -10.00 14.27 -21.52
CA TYR A 179 -9.66 13.15 -20.66
C TYR A 179 -10.90 12.64 -19.93
N LEU A 180 -10.99 11.34 -19.74
CA LEU A 180 -11.96 10.78 -18.79
C LEU A 180 -11.32 10.83 -17.41
N VAL A 181 -11.84 11.71 -16.58
CA VAL A 181 -11.29 11.99 -15.25
C VAL A 181 -12.09 11.24 -14.19
N VAL A 182 -11.40 10.56 -13.29
CA VAL A 182 -11.94 10.01 -12.05
C VAL A 182 -11.31 10.76 -10.90
N LYS A 183 -12.12 11.42 -10.08
CA LYS A 183 -11.66 12.14 -8.89
C LYS A 183 -11.70 11.21 -7.68
N LEU A 184 -10.52 10.97 -7.08
CA LEU A 184 -10.39 10.30 -5.78
C LEU A 184 -10.44 11.31 -4.64
N GLY A 185 -10.62 10.83 -3.41
CA GLY A 185 -10.71 11.66 -2.19
C GLY A 185 -9.37 12.18 -1.69
#